data_b4eb005bde22335064586435ddc14281
#
_entry.id   b4eb005bde22335064586435ddc14281
#
_cell.length_a   1.000
_cell.length_b   1.000
_cell.length_c   1.000
_cell.angle_alpha   90.00
_cell.angle_beta   90.00
_cell.angle_gamma   90.00
#
_symmetry.space_group_name_H-M   'P 1'
#
loop_
_entity.id
_entity.type
_entity.pdbx_description
1 polymer ?
#
loop_
_entity_poly.entity_id
_entity_poly.type
_entity_poly.pdbx_seq_one_letter_code
_entity_poly.pdbx_strand_id
1 'polypeptide(L)'
;MEAAQSPCLRVSVSPRPHSPNYNSLCMSWSTVRVPASSANLGPGFDALGMALGVYLDCRFRPSRRLSIAATGRDRAAISTAADNLIWQTALSVAADVRMKLPPIDLVIDNQIPIGKGLGSSAAALTAGVVIADRLLGLGWRPPRILDEAARLEGHPDNVAACVLGSIVASAIDSGGVVRAVRLELPARFGIALVVPDFELPTVEARAVLPSCYSREDAVFNVQRAALLIAALAAGSTTAFPAALEDRFHQPYRIPLVPGLADILLLRAPGLLGCALSGAGPSILVFYESGYEAVCDLVRQIFQLHGHSAEVLLTHIAERGFEVGQVPGPPAGAAFPEGIDA
;
A
#
# COMPACT_ATOMS: atom_id res chain seq x y z
N MET A 1 37.27 -66.77 5.76
CA MET A 1 36.31 -65.93 6.53
C MET A 1 36.98 -64.57 6.66
N GLU A 2 36.77 -63.70 5.68
CA GLU A 2 37.29 -62.34 5.63
C GLU A 2 36.17 -61.37 5.99
N ALA A 3 36.41 -60.58 7.02
CA ALA A 3 35.49 -59.54 7.47
C ALA A 3 35.64 -58.28 6.60
N ALA A 4 34.61 -57.90 5.88
CA ALA A 4 34.56 -56.66 5.11
C ALA A 4 34.41 -55.45 6.03
N GLN A 5 35.38 -54.54 5.99
CA GLN A 5 35.29 -53.23 6.63
C GLN A 5 34.50 -52.24 5.76
N SER A 6 33.43 -51.68 6.32
CA SER A 6 32.65 -50.57 5.70
C SER A 6 33.45 -49.27 5.75
N PRO A 7 33.41 -48.44 4.66
CA PRO A 7 34.07 -47.14 4.68
C PRO A 7 33.18 -46.08 5.39
N CYS A 8 33.78 -45.40 6.36
CA CYS A 8 33.21 -44.23 7.02
C CYS A 8 33.05 -43.05 6.04
N LEU A 9 31.85 -42.63 5.77
CA LEU A 9 31.56 -41.40 5.04
C LEU A 9 31.95 -40.18 5.89
N ARG A 10 32.98 -39.46 5.46
CA ARG A 10 33.30 -38.14 6.00
C ARG A 10 32.29 -37.14 5.48
N VAL A 11 31.41 -36.64 6.35
CA VAL A 11 30.56 -35.48 6.07
C VAL A 11 31.44 -34.26 6.05
N SER A 12 31.61 -33.66 4.88
CA SER A 12 32.26 -32.38 4.70
C SER A 12 31.32 -31.29 5.21
N VAL A 13 31.66 -30.64 6.29
CA VAL A 13 30.95 -29.45 6.80
C VAL A 13 31.29 -28.30 5.88
N SER A 14 30.28 -27.83 5.14
CA SER A 14 30.36 -26.60 4.34
C SER A 14 30.72 -25.40 5.24
N PRO A 15 31.58 -24.49 4.79
CA PRO A 15 31.94 -23.32 5.60
C PRO A 15 30.68 -22.44 5.81
N ARG A 16 30.51 -21.96 7.05
CA ARG A 16 29.46 -20.99 7.42
C ARG A 16 29.58 -19.76 6.52
N PRO A 17 28.47 -19.17 6.08
CA PRO A 17 28.53 -17.92 5.34
C PRO A 17 29.21 -16.86 6.17
N HIS A 18 30.21 -16.21 5.58
CA HIS A 18 30.94 -15.10 6.19
C HIS A 18 29.94 -14.00 6.62
N SER A 19 30.08 -13.57 7.87
CA SER A 19 29.44 -12.34 8.35
C SER A 19 29.77 -11.20 7.39
N PRO A 20 28.79 -10.39 6.95
CA PRO A 20 29.07 -9.30 6.03
C PRO A 20 30.04 -8.31 6.67
N ASN A 21 31.02 -7.92 5.88
CA ASN A 21 32.08 -7.00 6.29
C ASN A 21 31.48 -5.60 6.46
N TYR A 22 31.10 -5.22 7.67
CA TYR A 22 30.41 -3.97 8.01
C TYR A 22 31.18 -2.70 7.59
N ASN A 23 32.48 -2.79 7.30
CA ASN A 23 33.31 -1.62 6.97
C ASN A 23 33.15 -1.11 5.52
N SER A 24 32.62 -1.90 4.59
CA SER A 24 32.39 -1.43 3.20
C SER A 24 30.96 -0.94 2.94
N LEU A 25 30.01 -1.23 3.84
CA LEU A 25 28.60 -0.83 3.73
C LEU A 25 28.31 0.61 4.16
N CYS A 26 29.29 1.32 4.73
CA CYS A 26 29.09 2.65 5.32
C CYS A 26 28.93 3.82 4.32
N MET A 27 29.02 3.60 3.01
CA MET A 27 29.06 4.69 2.02
C MET A 27 27.86 4.76 1.06
N SER A 28 27.03 3.75 0.98
CA SER A 28 25.87 3.75 0.08
C SER A 28 24.55 3.68 0.86
N TRP A 29 23.59 4.50 0.44
CA TRP A 29 22.23 4.43 0.92
C TRP A 29 21.43 3.45 0.05
N SER A 30 20.68 2.58 0.68
CA SER A 30 19.63 1.82 0.01
C SER A 30 18.36 2.65 -0.04
N THR A 31 17.56 2.47 -1.10
CA THR A 31 16.28 3.15 -1.27
C THR A 31 15.16 2.14 -1.43
N VAL A 32 14.00 2.46 -0.88
CA VAL A 32 12.73 1.78 -1.12
C VAL A 32 11.70 2.84 -1.45
N ARG A 33 11.07 2.72 -2.61
CA ARG A 33 9.91 3.52 -3.03
C ARG A 33 8.69 2.63 -3.04
N VAL A 34 7.60 3.04 -2.40
CA VAL A 34 6.35 2.30 -2.34
C VAL A 34 5.20 3.19 -2.80
N PRO A 35 4.36 2.75 -3.76
CA PRO A 35 3.20 3.52 -4.18
C PRO A 35 2.12 3.54 -3.09
N ALA A 36 1.34 4.62 -3.06
CA ALA A 36 0.05 4.66 -2.39
C ALA A 36 -0.92 3.62 -2.99
N SER A 37 -2.01 3.35 -2.31
CA SER A 37 -3.01 2.43 -2.82
C SER A 37 -4.43 2.87 -2.49
N SER A 38 -5.36 2.55 -3.40
CA SER A 38 -6.80 2.62 -3.17
C SER A 38 -7.35 1.21 -3.14
N ALA A 39 -8.01 0.83 -2.05
CA ALA A 39 -8.61 -0.49 -1.90
C ALA A 39 -10.12 -0.46 -2.20
N ASN A 40 -10.70 -1.63 -2.33
CA ASN A 40 -12.11 -1.91 -2.55
C ASN A 40 -12.63 -1.55 -3.95
N LEU A 41 -12.28 -0.40 -4.49
CA LEU A 41 -12.71 0.08 -5.82
C LEU A 41 -14.23 -0.02 -6.03
N GLY A 42 -15.03 0.32 -5.02
CA GLY A 42 -16.46 0.05 -4.97
C GLY A 42 -16.73 -1.38 -4.46
N PRO A 43 -17.20 -2.33 -5.28
CA PRO A 43 -17.72 -3.62 -4.81
C PRO A 43 -16.65 -4.66 -4.42
N GLY A 44 -15.37 -4.37 -4.63
CA GLY A 44 -14.26 -5.31 -4.38
C GLY A 44 -13.75 -5.29 -2.94
N PHE A 45 -14.65 -5.21 -1.96
CA PHE A 45 -14.32 -5.10 -0.54
C PHE A 45 -13.32 -6.19 -0.09
N ASP A 46 -12.21 -5.75 0.54
CA ASP A 46 -11.09 -6.56 1.02
C ASP A 46 -10.44 -7.49 -0.05
N ALA A 47 -10.74 -7.26 -1.35
CA ALA A 47 -10.27 -8.09 -2.44
C ALA A 47 -9.55 -7.33 -3.55
N LEU A 48 -9.94 -6.08 -3.83
CA LEU A 48 -9.37 -5.29 -4.92
C LEU A 48 -8.53 -4.15 -4.39
N GLY A 49 -7.34 -3.99 -4.96
CA GLY A 49 -6.44 -2.87 -4.69
C GLY A 49 -5.89 -2.28 -5.97
N MET A 50 -5.65 -0.97 -5.97
CA MET A 50 -5.04 -0.22 -7.07
C MET A 50 -3.84 0.55 -6.55
N ALA A 51 -2.70 0.40 -7.17
CA ALA A 51 -1.52 1.21 -6.90
C ALA A 51 -1.63 2.58 -7.57
N LEU A 52 -1.25 3.63 -6.85
CA LEU A 52 -1.41 5.03 -7.25
C LEU A 52 -0.05 5.70 -7.40
N GLY A 53 0.08 6.60 -8.37
CA GLY A 53 1.30 7.38 -8.63
C GLY A 53 1.59 8.47 -7.60
N VAL A 54 1.45 8.15 -6.33
CA VAL A 54 1.81 8.96 -5.16
C VAL A 54 2.63 8.05 -4.25
N TYR A 55 3.79 8.49 -3.74
CA TYR A 55 4.78 7.57 -3.20
C TYR A 55 5.20 7.90 -1.77
N LEU A 56 5.62 6.84 -1.08
CA LEU A 56 6.45 6.86 0.11
C LEU A 56 7.88 6.47 -0.30
N ASP A 57 8.82 7.36 -0.16
CA ASP A 57 10.24 7.13 -0.43
C ASP A 57 11.02 6.99 0.88
N CYS A 58 11.75 5.89 1.04
CA CYS A 58 12.62 5.65 2.18
C CYS A 58 14.07 5.50 1.71
N ARG A 59 14.98 6.19 2.37
CA ARG A 59 16.43 5.97 2.25
C ARG A 59 16.93 5.46 3.59
N PHE A 60 17.74 4.41 3.58
CA PHE A 60 18.24 3.80 4.80
C PHE A 60 19.63 3.22 4.65
N ARG A 61 20.33 3.11 5.76
CA ARG A 61 21.63 2.42 5.87
C ARG A 61 21.83 1.90 7.31
N PRO A 62 22.64 0.85 7.52
CA PRO A 62 23.09 0.47 8.86
C PRO A 62 23.80 1.63 9.55
N SER A 63 23.55 1.78 10.86
CA SER A 63 24.12 2.85 11.68
C SER A 63 24.52 2.31 13.08
N ARG A 64 25.17 3.14 13.88
CA ARG A 64 25.53 2.78 15.27
C ARG A 64 24.34 2.98 16.23
N ARG A 65 23.43 3.86 15.90
CA ARG A 65 22.21 4.20 16.66
C ARG A 65 21.07 4.41 15.70
N LEU A 66 19.84 4.22 16.17
CA LEU A 66 18.65 4.53 15.40
C LEU A 66 18.55 6.06 15.23
N SER A 67 18.33 6.49 14.00
CA SER A 67 18.01 7.87 13.66
C SER A 67 16.96 7.86 12.56
N ILE A 68 15.84 8.55 12.77
CA ILE A 68 14.72 8.62 11.83
C ILE A 68 14.41 10.09 11.56
N ALA A 69 14.32 10.46 10.30
CA ALA A 69 13.87 11.78 9.87
C ALA A 69 12.72 11.64 8.87
N ALA A 70 11.75 12.54 8.94
CA ALA A 70 10.59 12.57 8.06
C ALA A 70 10.47 13.93 7.38
N THR A 71 10.16 13.89 6.07
CA THR A 71 9.91 15.04 5.21
C THR A 71 8.65 14.83 4.39
N GLY A 72 8.26 15.82 3.60
CA GLY A 72 7.10 15.74 2.71
C GLY A 72 5.77 15.99 3.42
N ARG A 73 4.72 15.38 2.86
CA ARG A 73 3.34 15.57 3.31
C ARG A 73 3.11 14.93 4.68
N ASP A 74 2.34 15.60 5.51
CA ASP A 74 1.91 15.12 6.84
C ASP A 74 3.09 14.67 7.75
N ARG A 75 4.29 15.23 7.53
CA ARG A 75 5.51 14.85 8.25
C ARG A 75 5.36 14.88 9.77
N ALA A 76 4.52 15.79 10.29
CA ALA A 76 4.28 15.93 11.72
C ALA A 76 3.51 14.74 12.33
N ALA A 77 2.79 13.97 11.50
CA ALA A 77 2.09 12.75 11.90
C ALA A 77 2.99 11.49 11.84
N ILE A 78 4.22 11.62 11.31
CA ILE A 78 5.16 10.51 11.18
C ILE A 78 6.11 10.54 12.37
N SER A 79 6.03 9.52 13.24
CA SER A 79 6.96 9.41 14.36
C SER A 79 8.41 9.28 13.89
N THR A 80 9.29 10.06 14.50
CA THR A 80 10.75 9.98 14.31
C THR A 80 11.46 9.23 15.44
N ALA A 81 10.71 8.62 16.34
CA ALA A 81 11.20 7.83 17.46
C ALA A 81 11.14 6.31 17.17
N ALA A 82 11.45 5.50 18.16
CA ALA A 82 11.52 4.04 18.02
C ALA A 82 10.14 3.38 17.76
N ASP A 83 9.04 4.08 17.97
CA ASP A 83 7.67 3.65 17.66
C ASP A 83 7.25 3.88 16.21
N ASN A 84 8.14 4.40 15.35
CA ASN A 84 7.89 4.57 13.92
C ASN A 84 7.43 3.26 13.28
N LEU A 85 6.33 3.29 12.52
CA LEU A 85 5.70 2.10 11.96
C LEU A 85 6.63 1.30 11.04
N ILE A 86 7.42 1.97 10.19
CA ILE A 86 8.37 1.31 9.27
C ILE A 86 9.43 0.57 10.08
N TRP A 87 9.98 1.22 11.11
CA TRP A 87 10.98 0.62 11.97
C TRP A 87 10.42 -0.54 12.80
N GLN A 88 9.24 -0.39 13.40
CA GLN A 88 8.57 -1.45 14.15
C GLN A 88 8.25 -2.66 13.28
N THR A 89 7.82 -2.41 12.04
CA THR A 89 7.60 -3.48 11.04
C THR A 89 8.90 -4.24 10.76
N ALA A 90 10.00 -3.53 10.53
CA ALA A 90 11.28 -4.17 10.29
C ALA A 90 11.77 -4.99 11.49
N LEU A 91 11.54 -4.52 12.72
CA LEU A 91 11.82 -5.27 13.94
C LEU A 91 10.94 -6.52 14.08
N SER A 92 9.65 -6.44 13.73
CA SER A 92 8.74 -7.59 13.74
C SER A 92 9.22 -8.68 12.80
N VAL A 93 9.58 -8.33 11.56
CA VAL A 93 10.15 -9.28 10.58
C VAL A 93 11.43 -9.93 11.13
N ALA A 94 12.34 -9.14 11.70
CA ALA A 94 13.57 -9.65 12.26
C ALA A 94 13.33 -10.64 13.41
N ALA A 95 12.35 -10.37 14.27
CA ALA A 95 11.94 -11.26 15.35
C ALA A 95 11.38 -12.58 14.82
N ASP A 96 10.52 -12.54 13.79
CA ASP A 96 9.90 -13.72 13.18
C ASP A 96 10.95 -14.66 12.55
N VAL A 97 11.99 -14.09 11.91
CA VAL A 97 13.09 -14.86 11.36
C VAL A 97 14.21 -15.15 12.38
N ARG A 98 14.03 -14.73 13.64
CA ARG A 98 14.98 -14.90 14.74
C ARG A 98 16.38 -14.35 14.46
N MET A 99 16.42 -13.20 13.79
CA MET A 99 17.66 -12.47 13.48
C MET A 99 17.66 -11.12 14.19
N LYS A 100 18.85 -10.56 14.42
CA LYS A 100 19.01 -9.24 15.02
C LYS A 100 19.11 -8.18 13.93
N LEU A 101 18.20 -7.22 13.92
CA LEU A 101 18.24 -6.06 13.04
C LEU A 101 19.26 -5.04 13.57
N PRO A 102 20.21 -4.53 12.75
CA PRO A 102 21.06 -3.43 13.18
C PRO A 102 20.26 -2.12 13.27
N PRO A 103 20.64 -1.19 14.14
CA PRO A 103 20.12 0.17 14.08
C PRO A 103 20.41 0.80 12.72
N ILE A 104 19.57 1.74 12.29
CA ILE A 104 19.67 2.38 10.98
C ILE A 104 19.56 3.91 11.07
N ASP A 105 20.13 4.58 10.09
CA ASP A 105 19.67 5.90 9.67
C ASP A 105 18.54 5.66 8.66
N LEU A 106 17.37 6.25 8.89
CA LEU A 106 16.18 6.17 8.04
C LEU A 106 15.69 7.58 7.72
N VAL A 107 15.60 7.90 6.44
CA VAL A 107 14.99 9.14 5.95
C VAL A 107 13.74 8.79 5.17
N ILE A 108 12.62 9.34 5.60
CA ILE A 108 11.28 9.12 5.03
C ILE A 108 10.88 10.40 4.30
N ASP A 109 10.54 10.30 3.01
CA ASP A 109 9.87 11.36 2.24
C ASP A 109 8.49 10.87 1.85
N ASN A 110 7.47 11.41 2.52
CA ASN A 110 6.09 10.95 2.34
C ASN A 110 5.30 11.93 1.47
N GLN A 111 4.67 11.41 0.42
CA GLN A 111 3.72 12.17 -0.41
C GLN A 111 2.28 11.66 -0.25
N ILE A 112 2.08 10.56 0.48
CA ILE A 112 0.78 9.91 0.66
C ILE A 112 0.01 10.61 1.78
N PRO A 113 -1.20 11.16 1.52
CA PRO A 113 -2.07 11.68 2.59
C PRO A 113 -2.36 10.64 3.67
N ILE A 114 -2.04 10.97 4.92
CA ILE A 114 -2.21 10.06 6.07
C ILE A 114 -3.65 10.13 6.59
N GLY A 115 -4.25 8.98 6.95
CA GLY A 115 -5.62 8.92 7.50
C GLY A 115 -6.72 9.21 6.49
N LYS A 116 -6.42 9.14 5.19
CA LYS A 116 -7.33 9.52 4.10
C LYS A 116 -7.80 8.34 3.22
N GLY A 117 -7.54 7.08 3.63
CA GLY A 117 -7.94 5.91 2.84
C GLY A 117 -7.07 5.66 1.59
N LEU A 118 -5.82 6.12 1.62
CA LEU A 118 -4.87 6.02 0.50
C LEU A 118 -3.72 5.03 0.75
N GLY A 119 -3.92 4.07 1.66
CA GLY A 119 -2.99 2.99 1.91
C GLY A 119 -1.64 3.42 2.51
N SER A 120 -1.59 4.54 3.26
CA SER A 120 -0.35 5.01 3.89
C SER A 120 0.22 3.97 4.88
N SER A 121 -0.63 3.28 5.65
CA SER A 121 -0.24 2.17 6.52
C SER A 121 0.38 1.03 5.72
N ALA A 122 -0.31 0.54 4.67
CA ALA A 122 0.14 -0.53 3.81
C ALA A 122 1.49 -0.20 3.13
N ALA A 123 1.69 1.06 2.70
CA ALA A 123 2.96 1.53 2.15
C ALA A 123 4.08 1.48 3.19
N ALA A 124 3.81 1.93 4.43
CA ALA A 124 4.77 1.90 5.53
C ALA A 124 5.13 0.46 5.95
N LEU A 125 4.13 -0.44 6.05
CA LEU A 125 4.35 -1.86 6.33
C LEU A 125 5.19 -2.52 5.22
N THR A 126 4.83 -2.28 3.96
CA THR A 126 5.59 -2.80 2.81
C THR A 126 7.04 -2.31 2.85
N ALA A 127 7.26 -1.01 3.09
CA ALA A 127 8.60 -0.44 3.23
C ALA A 127 9.39 -1.12 4.37
N GLY A 128 8.77 -1.31 5.53
CA GLY A 128 9.40 -1.96 6.69
C GLY A 128 9.81 -3.41 6.42
N VAL A 129 8.93 -4.20 5.77
CA VAL A 129 9.23 -5.58 5.35
C VAL A 129 10.40 -5.61 4.38
N VAL A 130 10.41 -4.73 3.36
CA VAL A 130 11.47 -4.66 2.36
C VAL A 130 12.80 -4.21 2.99
N ILE A 131 12.77 -3.25 3.91
CA ILE A 131 13.96 -2.79 4.64
C ILE A 131 14.57 -3.94 5.46
N ALA A 132 13.74 -4.71 6.16
CA ALA A 132 14.20 -5.88 6.91
C ALA A 132 14.81 -6.95 5.99
N ASP A 133 14.14 -7.28 4.87
CA ASP A 133 14.67 -8.20 3.86
C ASP A 133 16.07 -7.80 3.40
N ARG A 134 16.26 -6.52 3.09
CA ARG A 134 17.55 -5.98 2.62
C ARG A 134 18.64 -6.00 3.69
N LEU A 135 18.32 -5.57 4.90
CA LEU A 135 19.28 -5.49 6.00
C LEU A 135 19.72 -6.87 6.49
N LEU A 136 18.81 -7.83 6.47
CA LEU A 136 19.06 -9.19 6.93
C LEU A 136 19.52 -10.16 5.82
N GLY A 137 19.46 -9.70 4.55
CA GLY A 137 19.87 -10.52 3.40
C GLY A 137 18.96 -11.74 3.18
N LEU A 138 17.66 -11.63 3.46
CA LEU A 138 16.71 -12.76 3.38
C LEU A 138 16.47 -13.21 1.94
N GLY A 139 16.57 -12.28 0.97
CA GLY A 139 16.37 -12.56 -0.45
C GLY A 139 14.93 -12.94 -0.80
N TRP A 140 13.97 -12.37 -0.10
CA TRP A 140 12.55 -12.65 -0.32
C TRP A 140 12.07 -12.16 -1.68
N ARG A 141 11.27 -12.99 -2.33
CA ARG A 141 10.58 -12.62 -3.57
C ARG A 141 9.29 -11.85 -3.25
N PRO A 142 8.75 -11.06 -4.19
CA PRO A 142 7.53 -10.29 -3.97
C PRO A 142 6.35 -11.07 -3.34
N PRO A 143 6.07 -12.35 -3.69
CA PRO A 143 5.00 -13.09 -3.01
C PRO A 143 5.24 -13.26 -1.50
N ARG A 144 6.48 -13.50 -1.07
CA ARG A 144 6.77 -13.64 0.37
C ARG A 144 6.69 -12.28 1.09
N ILE A 145 7.10 -11.20 0.43
CA ILE A 145 6.94 -9.83 0.96
C ILE A 145 5.46 -9.52 1.11
N LEU A 146 4.64 -9.89 0.12
CA LEU A 146 3.19 -9.72 0.16
C LEU A 146 2.54 -10.49 1.32
N ASP A 147 2.89 -11.77 1.49
CA ASP A 147 2.37 -12.58 2.60
C ASP A 147 2.67 -11.93 3.96
N GLU A 148 3.90 -11.45 4.13
CA GLU A 148 4.32 -10.84 5.39
C GLU A 148 3.63 -9.49 5.63
N ALA A 149 3.55 -8.63 4.62
CA ALA A 149 2.88 -7.34 4.72
C ALA A 149 1.37 -7.51 4.97
N ALA A 150 0.72 -8.50 4.31
CA ALA A 150 -0.70 -8.79 4.51
C ALA A 150 -0.99 -9.37 5.91
N ARG A 151 -0.09 -10.19 6.44
CA ARG A 151 -0.17 -10.69 7.83
C ARG A 151 -0.17 -9.55 8.85
N LEU A 152 0.64 -8.53 8.61
CA LEU A 152 0.76 -7.37 9.50
C LEU A 152 -0.41 -6.38 9.34
N GLU A 153 -0.91 -6.19 8.12
CA GLU A 153 -2.04 -5.28 7.84
C GLU A 153 -3.40 -5.90 8.22
N GLY A 154 -3.52 -7.22 8.11
CA GLY A 154 -4.76 -7.97 8.38
C GLY A 154 -5.67 -8.16 7.16
N HIS A 155 -5.41 -7.49 6.04
CA HIS A 155 -6.10 -7.67 4.77
C HIS A 155 -5.15 -7.43 3.58
N PRO A 156 -5.37 -8.10 2.43
CA PRO A 156 -4.35 -8.14 1.38
C PRO A 156 -4.45 -7.00 0.36
N ASP A 157 -5.57 -6.31 0.21
CA ASP A 157 -5.92 -5.44 -0.91
C ASP A 157 -4.93 -4.28 -1.12
N ASN A 158 -4.70 -3.45 -0.09
CA ASN A 158 -3.76 -2.32 -0.16
C ASN A 158 -2.32 -2.79 -0.33
N VAL A 159 -1.90 -3.78 0.47
CA VAL A 159 -0.51 -4.28 0.41
C VAL A 159 -0.22 -5.01 -0.90
N ALA A 160 -1.20 -5.69 -1.49
CA ALA A 160 -1.03 -6.33 -2.79
C ALA A 160 -0.76 -5.30 -3.89
N ALA A 161 -1.47 -4.18 -3.87
CA ALA A 161 -1.22 -3.06 -4.78
C ALA A 161 0.15 -2.42 -4.52
N CYS A 162 0.54 -2.18 -3.26
CA CYS A 162 1.85 -1.67 -2.89
C CYS A 162 2.99 -2.58 -3.36
N VAL A 163 2.81 -3.90 -3.30
CA VAL A 163 3.85 -4.88 -3.65
C VAL A 163 3.92 -5.16 -5.16
N LEU A 164 2.78 -5.29 -5.83
CA LEU A 164 2.70 -5.77 -7.22
C LEU A 164 2.49 -4.66 -8.26
N GLY A 165 1.99 -3.50 -7.83
CA GLY A 165 1.59 -2.41 -8.74
C GLY A 165 0.30 -2.71 -9.49
N SER A 166 -0.13 -1.77 -10.33
CA SER A 166 -1.34 -1.84 -11.17
C SER A 166 -2.62 -2.02 -10.32
N ILE A 167 -3.62 -2.71 -10.87
CA ILE A 167 -4.80 -3.19 -10.13
C ILE A 167 -4.58 -4.67 -9.82
N VAL A 168 -4.86 -5.05 -8.59
CA VAL A 168 -4.64 -6.40 -8.08
C VAL A 168 -5.94 -6.93 -7.50
N ALA A 169 -6.32 -8.14 -7.92
CA ALA A 169 -7.29 -8.96 -7.23
C ALA A 169 -6.54 -9.91 -6.29
N SER A 170 -6.91 -9.96 -5.04
CA SER A 170 -6.24 -10.75 -4.01
C SER A 170 -7.22 -11.45 -3.08
N ALA A 171 -6.80 -12.59 -2.55
CA ALA A 171 -7.52 -13.36 -1.55
C ALA A 171 -6.54 -14.08 -0.64
N ILE A 172 -6.93 -14.36 0.59
CA ILE A 172 -6.18 -15.22 1.51
C ILE A 172 -6.75 -16.62 1.41
N ASP A 173 -5.91 -17.60 1.07
CA ASP A 173 -6.34 -19.00 1.00
C ASP A 173 -6.50 -19.63 2.39
N SER A 174 -7.02 -20.86 2.45
CA SER A 174 -7.25 -21.60 3.71
C SER A 174 -5.95 -21.87 4.50
N GLY A 175 -4.80 -21.75 3.86
CA GLY A 175 -3.49 -21.87 4.51
C GLY A 175 -2.93 -20.53 5.01
N GLY A 176 -3.67 -19.43 4.86
CA GLY A 176 -3.23 -18.08 5.24
C GLY A 176 -2.27 -17.43 4.23
N VAL A 177 -2.11 -18.01 3.04
CA VAL A 177 -1.23 -17.49 1.98
C VAL A 177 -2.03 -16.58 1.06
N VAL A 178 -1.46 -15.42 0.73
CA VAL A 178 -2.09 -14.49 -0.20
C VAL A 178 -1.97 -14.98 -1.64
N ARG A 179 -3.10 -15.09 -2.30
CA ARG A 179 -3.19 -15.32 -3.75
C ARG A 179 -3.56 -14.01 -4.41
N ALA A 180 -2.73 -13.54 -5.32
CA ALA A 180 -2.93 -12.26 -5.97
C ALA A 180 -2.69 -12.36 -7.48
N VAL A 181 -3.53 -11.68 -8.24
CA VAL A 181 -3.41 -11.56 -9.70
C VAL A 181 -3.39 -10.08 -10.05
N ARG A 182 -2.30 -9.65 -10.65
CA ARG A 182 -2.14 -8.31 -11.19
C ARG A 182 -2.81 -8.22 -12.55
N LEU A 183 -3.63 -7.20 -12.78
CA LEU A 183 -4.27 -6.95 -14.05
C LEU A 183 -3.31 -6.20 -14.99
N GLU A 184 -3.33 -6.59 -16.26
CA GLU A 184 -2.81 -5.79 -17.35
C GLU A 184 -3.96 -4.96 -17.91
N LEU A 185 -3.80 -3.63 -17.90
CA LEU A 185 -4.89 -2.72 -18.23
C LEU A 185 -4.76 -2.23 -19.67
N PRO A 186 -5.65 -2.66 -20.58
CA PRO A 186 -5.65 -2.16 -21.95
C PRO A 186 -6.33 -0.79 -22.08
N ALA A 187 -7.15 -0.41 -21.09
CA ALA A 187 -7.98 0.78 -21.18
C ALA A 187 -7.22 2.05 -20.80
N ARG A 188 -7.52 3.11 -21.53
CA ARG A 188 -7.08 4.48 -21.22
C ARG A 188 -8.24 5.24 -20.60
N PHE A 189 -8.23 5.33 -19.30
CA PHE A 189 -9.09 6.21 -18.52
C PHE A 189 -8.23 6.97 -17.53
N GLY A 190 -8.70 8.15 -17.11
CA GLY A 190 -8.07 8.92 -16.07
C GLY A 190 -8.56 8.50 -14.69
N ILE A 191 -7.71 8.67 -13.69
CA ILE A 191 -8.06 8.55 -12.29
C ILE A 191 -7.61 9.79 -11.53
N ALA A 192 -8.39 10.17 -10.54
CA ALA A 192 -8.05 11.21 -9.59
C ALA A 192 -8.52 10.82 -8.19
N LEU A 193 -7.93 11.45 -7.21
CA LEU A 193 -8.34 11.38 -5.82
C LEU A 193 -8.90 12.74 -5.40
N VAL A 194 -10.06 12.76 -4.80
CA VAL A 194 -10.60 13.95 -4.13
C VAL A 194 -10.48 13.69 -2.63
N VAL A 195 -9.57 14.43 -2.00
CA VAL A 195 -9.13 14.22 -0.61
C VAL A 195 -9.71 15.31 0.27
N PRO A 196 -10.71 15.02 1.12
CA PRO A 196 -11.29 16.02 2.02
C PRO A 196 -10.38 16.34 3.20
N ASP A 197 -10.68 17.45 3.88
CA ASP A 197 -9.89 17.98 5.00
C ASP A 197 -10.02 17.21 6.32
N PHE A 198 -11.00 16.33 6.45
CA PHE A 198 -11.19 15.49 7.64
C PHE A 198 -10.60 14.09 7.48
N GLU A 199 -10.33 13.42 8.59
CA GLU A 199 -9.82 12.04 8.65
C GLU A 199 -10.95 11.07 9.00
N LEU A 200 -10.79 9.80 8.57
CA LEU A 200 -11.66 8.70 8.95
C LEU A 200 -10.79 7.50 9.35
N PRO A 201 -10.68 7.21 10.65
CA PRO A 201 -9.96 6.05 11.12
C PRO A 201 -10.56 4.74 10.56
N THR A 202 -9.70 3.83 10.08
CA THR A 202 -10.15 2.55 9.50
C THR A 202 -10.97 1.73 10.48
N VAL A 203 -10.66 1.81 11.78
CA VAL A 203 -11.42 1.11 12.84
C VAL A 203 -12.87 1.60 12.87
N GLU A 204 -13.10 2.92 12.82
CA GLU A 204 -14.46 3.50 12.78
C GLU A 204 -15.20 3.11 11.50
N ALA A 205 -14.52 3.20 10.34
CA ALA A 205 -15.10 2.82 9.06
C ALA A 205 -15.44 1.32 8.95
N ARG A 206 -14.79 0.46 9.74
CA ARG A 206 -15.11 -0.96 9.84
C ARG A 206 -16.20 -1.24 10.88
N ALA A 207 -16.28 -0.46 11.95
CA ALA A 207 -17.24 -0.66 13.04
C ALA A 207 -18.71 -0.48 12.61
N VAL A 208 -18.96 0.31 11.55
CA VAL A 208 -20.32 0.52 11.03
C VAL A 208 -20.82 -0.59 10.09
N LEU A 209 -19.95 -1.54 9.73
CA LEU A 209 -20.31 -2.62 8.81
C LEU A 209 -21.14 -3.67 9.54
N PRO A 210 -22.16 -4.26 8.89
CA PRO A 210 -22.97 -5.31 9.48
C PRO A 210 -22.17 -6.60 9.63
N SER A 211 -22.53 -7.42 10.61
CA SER A 211 -21.93 -8.73 10.82
C SER A 211 -22.38 -9.79 9.79
N CYS A 212 -23.47 -9.53 9.05
CA CYS A 212 -23.99 -10.41 8.00
C CYS A 212 -24.68 -9.57 6.91
N TYR A 213 -24.70 -10.14 5.71
CA TYR A 213 -25.38 -9.54 4.54
C TYR A 213 -26.52 -10.45 4.07
N SER A 214 -27.53 -9.84 3.44
CA SER A 214 -28.57 -10.63 2.80
C SER A 214 -28.01 -11.40 1.60
N ARG A 215 -28.68 -12.52 1.23
CA ARG A 215 -28.31 -13.23 0.00
C ARG A 215 -28.38 -12.34 -1.23
N GLU A 216 -29.38 -11.44 -1.26
CA GLU A 216 -29.56 -10.50 -2.38
C GLU A 216 -28.37 -9.56 -2.50
N ASP A 217 -27.94 -8.95 -1.38
CA ASP A 217 -26.79 -8.04 -1.37
C ASP A 217 -25.48 -8.75 -1.69
N ALA A 218 -25.31 -9.98 -1.19
CA ALA A 218 -24.13 -10.78 -1.50
C ALA A 218 -24.05 -11.10 -3.01
N VAL A 219 -25.16 -11.53 -3.62
CA VAL A 219 -25.22 -11.80 -5.07
C VAL A 219 -25.00 -10.53 -5.86
N PHE A 220 -25.64 -9.41 -5.46
CA PHE A 220 -25.45 -8.10 -6.09
C PHE A 220 -23.97 -7.72 -6.11
N ASN A 221 -23.30 -7.81 -4.98
CA ASN A 221 -21.90 -7.38 -4.85
C ASN A 221 -20.93 -8.27 -5.65
N VAL A 222 -21.15 -9.59 -5.63
CA VAL A 222 -20.36 -10.54 -6.44
C VAL A 222 -20.50 -10.23 -7.94
N GLN A 223 -21.71 -9.92 -8.42
CA GLN A 223 -21.95 -9.54 -9.83
C GLN A 223 -21.17 -8.28 -10.19
N ARG A 224 -21.16 -7.24 -9.32
CA ARG A 224 -20.47 -5.98 -9.57
C ARG A 224 -18.96 -6.14 -9.53
N ALA A 225 -18.43 -6.85 -8.54
CA ALA A 225 -16.99 -7.13 -8.46
C ALA A 225 -16.49 -7.92 -9.69
N ALA A 226 -17.23 -8.95 -10.12
CA ALA A 226 -16.89 -9.71 -11.32
C ALA A 226 -16.97 -8.84 -12.59
N LEU A 227 -18.03 -8.00 -12.71
CA LEU A 227 -18.19 -7.09 -13.85
C LEU A 227 -17.07 -6.04 -13.89
N LEU A 228 -16.67 -5.48 -12.74
CA LEU A 228 -15.60 -4.49 -12.67
C LEU A 228 -14.27 -5.10 -13.15
N ILE A 229 -13.90 -6.27 -12.66
CA ILE A 229 -12.67 -6.96 -13.08
C ILE A 229 -12.70 -7.28 -14.57
N ALA A 230 -13.82 -7.79 -15.10
CA ALA A 230 -13.98 -8.08 -16.52
C ALA A 230 -13.89 -6.81 -17.38
N ALA A 231 -14.53 -5.72 -16.94
CA ALA A 231 -14.49 -4.42 -17.61
C ALA A 231 -13.08 -3.84 -17.66
N LEU A 232 -12.36 -3.89 -16.54
CA LEU A 232 -10.96 -3.45 -16.45
C LEU A 232 -10.06 -4.27 -17.37
N ALA A 233 -10.16 -5.59 -17.34
CA ALA A 233 -9.35 -6.48 -18.17
C ALA A 233 -9.66 -6.35 -19.68
N ALA A 234 -10.92 -6.10 -20.03
CA ALA A 234 -11.34 -5.91 -21.42
C ALA A 234 -11.19 -4.46 -21.93
N GLY A 235 -10.90 -3.49 -21.06
CA GLY A 235 -10.88 -2.07 -21.40
C GLY A 235 -12.26 -1.47 -21.68
N SER A 236 -13.32 -2.04 -21.12
CA SER A 236 -14.70 -1.60 -21.34
C SER A 236 -15.16 -0.59 -20.29
N THR A 237 -14.99 0.70 -20.57
CA THR A 237 -15.37 1.77 -19.64
C THR A 237 -16.89 1.96 -19.53
N THR A 238 -17.66 1.53 -20.50
CA THR A 238 -19.14 1.65 -20.50
C THR A 238 -19.82 0.87 -19.37
N ALA A 239 -19.14 -0.16 -18.83
CA ALA A 239 -19.65 -0.94 -17.70
C ALA A 239 -19.42 -0.28 -16.32
N PHE A 240 -18.52 0.71 -16.22
CA PHE A 240 -18.10 1.28 -14.94
C PHE A 240 -19.25 1.81 -14.08
N PRO A 241 -20.24 2.59 -14.59
CA PRO A 241 -21.31 3.09 -13.74
C PRO A 241 -22.06 2.01 -12.96
N ALA A 242 -22.30 0.87 -13.61
CA ALA A 242 -22.94 -0.28 -12.95
C ALA A 242 -21.94 -1.11 -12.13
N ALA A 243 -20.72 -1.26 -12.63
CA ALA A 243 -19.69 -2.09 -12.00
C ALA A 243 -19.15 -1.51 -10.69
N LEU A 244 -19.25 -0.19 -10.47
CA LEU A 244 -18.79 0.50 -9.26
C LEU A 244 -19.84 0.54 -8.15
N GLU A 245 -21.07 0.08 -8.41
CA GLU A 245 -22.10 -0.03 -7.38
C GLU A 245 -21.70 -1.05 -6.30
N ASP A 246 -22.00 -0.73 -5.05
CA ASP A 246 -21.62 -1.54 -3.90
C ASP A 246 -22.75 -1.59 -2.86
N ARG A 247 -22.90 -2.74 -2.21
CA ARG A 247 -23.81 -2.96 -1.08
C ARG A 247 -23.11 -3.50 0.17
N PHE A 248 -21.77 -3.66 0.13
CA PHE A 248 -21.03 -4.23 1.26
C PHE A 248 -20.48 -3.19 2.22
N HIS A 249 -20.02 -2.06 1.73
CA HIS A 249 -19.37 -1.11 2.64
C HIS A 249 -19.77 0.36 2.42
N GLN A 250 -19.89 0.84 1.18
CA GLN A 250 -20.14 2.26 0.91
C GLN A 250 -21.47 2.75 1.51
N PRO A 251 -22.60 2.02 1.40
CA PRO A 251 -23.86 2.47 1.99
C PRO A 251 -23.80 2.67 3.50
N TYR A 252 -23.05 1.83 4.20
CA TYR A 252 -22.89 1.91 5.66
C TYR A 252 -21.94 3.03 6.09
N ARG A 253 -21.07 3.49 5.19
CA ARG A 253 -20.11 4.59 5.42
C ARG A 253 -20.66 5.97 5.04
N ILE A 254 -21.82 6.05 4.39
CA ILE A 254 -22.48 7.33 4.05
C ILE A 254 -22.59 8.27 5.27
N PRO A 255 -22.99 7.82 6.48
CA PRO A 255 -23.08 8.71 7.64
C PRO A 255 -21.72 9.25 8.12
N LEU A 256 -20.62 8.61 7.75
CA LEU A 256 -19.27 8.98 8.17
C LEU A 256 -18.55 9.90 7.18
N VAL A 257 -19.05 10.00 5.94
CA VAL A 257 -18.42 10.79 4.87
C VAL A 257 -19.46 11.75 4.29
N PRO A 258 -19.50 13.01 4.76
CA PRO A 258 -20.42 14.03 4.25
C PRO A 258 -20.36 14.15 2.73
N GLY A 259 -21.52 14.12 2.07
CA GLY A 259 -21.63 14.18 0.62
C GLY A 259 -21.41 12.85 -0.12
N LEU A 260 -21.06 11.75 0.55
CA LEU A 260 -20.78 10.47 -0.12
C LEU A 260 -22.00 9.97 -0.93
N ALA A 261 -23.20 10.09 -0.40
CA ALA A 261 -24.41 9.66 -1.12
C ALA A 261 -24.57 10.38 -2.46
N ASP A 262 -24.38 11.70 -2.47
CA ASP A 262 -24.50 12.53 -3.67
C ASP A 262 -23.36 12.22 -4.66
N ILE A 263 -22.16 11.99 -4.16
CA ILE A 263 -20.97 11.62 -4.96
C ILE A 263 -21.18 10.28 -5.67
N LEU A 264 -21.67 9.25 -4.98
CA LEU A 264 -21.90 7.93 -5.57
C LEU A 264 -23.02 7.96 -6.63
N LEU A 265 -23.96 8.88 -6.51
CA LEU A 265 -25.05 9.10 -7.47
C LEU A 265 -24.69 10.07 -8.59
N LEU A 266 -23.54 10.74 -8.51
CA LEU A 266 -23.14 11.75 -9.50
C LEU A 266 -23.07 11.15 -10.90
N ARG A 267 -23.66 11.86 -11.86
CA ARG A 267 -23.57 11.54 -13.29
C ARG A 267 -23.24 12.82 -14.05
N ALA A 268 -22.20 12.77 -14.87
CA ALA A 268 -21.78 13.89 -15.70
C ALA A 268 -21.09 13.35 -16.98
N PRO A 269 -21.09 14.11 -18.08
CA PRO A 269 -20.32 13.74 -19.26
C PRO A 269 -18.85 13.54 -18.92
N GLY A 270 -18.26 12.45 -19.38
CA GLY A 270 -16.87 12.08 -19.13
C GLY A 270 -16.59 11.48 -17.73
N LEU A 271 -17.55 11.48 -16.80
CA LEU A 271 -17.45 10.78 -15.54
C LEU A 271 -17.81 9.29 -15.74
N LEU A 272 -16.87 8.40 -15.49
CA LEU A 272 -17.10 6.96 -15.52
C LEU A 272 -17.69 6.44 -14.21
N GLY A 273 -17.38 7.10 -13.08
CA GLY A 273 -17.94 6.83 -11.78
C GLY A 273 -17.01 7.20 -10.64
N CYS A 274 -17.53 7.09 -9.43
CA CYS A 274 -16.83 7.35 -8.18
C CYS A 274 -16.90 6.15 -7.26
N ALA A 275 -15.87 5.97 -6.45
CA ALA A 275 -15.85 4.99 -5.37
C ALA A 275 -15.11 5.57 -4.16
N LEU A 276 -15.49 5.12 -2.98
CA LEU A 276 -14.75 5.43 -1.76
C LEU A 276 -13.37 4.75 -1.83
N SER A 277 -12.29 5.47 -1.58
CA SER A 277 -10.94 4.92 -1.56
C SER A 277 -10.67 4.22 -0.23
N GLY A 278 -10.54 2.90 -0.25
CA GLY A 278 -10.32 2.09 0.94
C GLY A 278 -11.42 2.28 2.00
N ALA A 279 -11.03 2.70 3.20
CA ALA A 279 -11.96 3.05 4.28
C ALA A 279 -12.60 4.44 4.08
N GLY A 280 -12.04 5.28 3.23
CA GLY A 280 -12.34 6.69 3.08
C GLY A 280 -11.42 7.57 3.93
N PRO A 281 -11.69 8.89 4.00
CA PRO A 281 -12.79 9.61 3.36
C PRO A 281 -12.54 10.01 1.89
N SER A 282 -11.36 9.75 1.33
CA SER A 282 -11.05 10.13 -0.05
C SER A 282 -11.94 9.39 -1.06
N ILE A 283 -12.23 10.08 -2.15
CA ILE A 283 -12.97 9.53 -3.28
C ILE A 283 -12.00 9.24 -4.43
N LEU A 284 -12.05 8.03 -4.95
CA LEU A 284 -11.44 7.66 -6.21
C LEU A 284 -12.43 7.98 -7.33
N VAL A 285 -12.01 8.83 -8.27
CA VAL A 285 -12.80 9.25 -9.44
C VAL A 285 -12.23 8.61 -10.68
N PHE A 286 -13.07 7.94 -11.47
CA PHE A 286 -12.75 7.41 -12.79
C PHE A 286 -13.37 8.30 -13.84
N TYR A 287 -12.59 8.72 -14.84
CA TYR A 287 -13.07 9.63 -15.89
C TYR A 287 -12.45 9.29 -17.26
N GLU A 288 -13.12 9.70 -18.33
CA GLU A 288 -12.61 9.61 -19.69
C GLU A 288 -11.44 10.60 -19.89
N SER A 289 -10.42 10.19 -20.65
CA SER A 289 -9.26 11.07 -20.90
C SER A 289 -9.70 12.40 -21.49
N GLY A 290 -9.22 13.51 -20.90
CA GLY A 290 -9.57 14.88 -21.29
C GLY A 290 -10.79 15.46 -20.51
N TYR A 291 -11.33 14.71 -19.54
CA TYR A 291 -12.44 15.17 -18.71
C TYR A 291 -12.04 15.37 -17.23
N GLU A 292 -10.79 15.74 -16.96
CA GLU A 292 -10.26 15.93 -15.60
C GLU A 292 -11.10 16.89 -14.75
N ALA A 293 -11.75 17.87 -15.41
CA ALA A 293 -12.61 18.85 -14.76
C ALA A 293 -13.82 18.24 -14.01
N VAL A 294 -14.22 16.99 -14.33
CA VAL A 294 -15.31 16.32 -13.60
C VAL A 294 -14.97 16.08 -12.12
N CYS A 295 -13.67 16.03 -11.78
CA CYS A 295 -13.22 15.89 -10.40
C CYS A 295 -13.61 17.09 -9.53
N ASP A 296 -13.74 18.28 -10.13
CA ASP A 296 -14.20 19.47 -9.45
C ASP A 296 -15.67 19.38 -8.98
N LEU A 297 -16.49 18.59 -9.67
CA LEU A 297 -17.87 18.33 -9.23
C LEU A 297 -17.88 17.59 -7.89
N VAL A 298 -17.01 16.61 -7.71
CA VAL A 298 -16.86 15.89 -6.44
C VAL A 298 -16.35 16.83 -5.34
N ARG A 299 -15.37 17.67 -5.65
CA ARG A 299 -14.87 18.69 -4.73
C ARG A 299 -15.97 19.65 -4.30
N GLN A 300 -16.82 20.12 -5.24
CA GLN A 300 -17.93 21.00 -4.96
C GLN A 300 -18.97 20.34 -4.04
N ILE A 301 -19.25 19.04 -4.19
CA ILE A 301 -20.14 18.32 -3.29
C ILE A 301 -19.59 18.36 -1.86
N PHE A 302 -18.29 18.08 -1.63
CA PHE A 302 -17.70 18.25 -0.30
C PHE A 302 -17.88 19.67 0.24
N GLN A 303 -17.69 20.70 -0.60
CA GLN A 303 -17.88 22.11 -0.21
C GLN A 303 -19.33 22.40 0.21
N LEU A 304 -20.32 21.85 -0.50
CA LEU A 304 -21.75 22.00 -0.16
C LEU A 304 -22.07 21.35 1.20
N HIS A 305 -21.30 20.31 1.59
CA HIS A 305 -21.42 19.67 2.89
C HIS A 305 -20.46 20.25 3.96
N GLY A 306 -19.85 21.43 3.70
CA GLY A 306 -19.07 22.19 4.67
C GLY A 306 -17.59 21.77 4.78
N HIS A 307 -17.07 20.98 3.85
CA HIS A 307 -15.70 20.50 3.86
C HIS A 307 -14.91 20.99 2.65
N SER A 308 -13.67 21.38 2.86
CA SER A 308 -12.74 21.59 1.77
C SER A 308 -12.17 20.25 1.26
N ALA A 309 -11.79 20.20 -0.01
CA ALA A 309 -11.15 19.02 -0.57
C ALA A 309 -10.12 19.41 -1.64
N GLU A 310 -9.03 18.64 -1.68
CA GLU A 310 -7.97 18.74 -2.67
C GLU A 310 -8.25 17.73 -3.80
N VAL A 311 -8.04 18.15 -5.06
CA VAL A 311 -8.04 17.24 -6.21
C VAL A 311 -6.62 16.87 -6.55
N LEU A 312 -6.27 15.59 -6.40
CA LEU A 312 -4.98 15.02 -6.79
C LEU A 312 -5.16 14.23 -8.09
N LEU A 313 -4.79 14.82 -9.22
CA LEU A 313 -4.67 14.09 -10.48
C LEU A 313 -3.51 13.10 -10.36
N THR A 314 -3.77 11.84 -10.66
CA THR A 314 -2.77 10.77 -10.53
C THR A 314 -2.91 9.75 -11.66
N HIS A 315 -2.14 8.71 -11.60
CA HIS A 315 -2.19 7.58 -12.54
C HIS A 315 -2.07 6.26 -11.77
N ILE A 316 -2.40 5.18 -12.42
CA ILE A 316 -2.17 3.84 -11.88
C ILE A 316 -0.67 3.56 -11.96
N ALA A 317 -0.03 3.36 -10.80
CA ALA A 317 1.38 2.99 -10.76
C ALA A 317 1.56 1.56 -11.29
N GLU A 318 2.22 1.42 -12.44
CA GLU A 318 2.41 0.11 -13.09
C GLU A 318 3.25 -0.85 -12.24
N ARG A 319 4.19 -0.31 -11.47
CA ARG A 319 5.07 -1.10 -10.60
C ARG A 319 4.66 -0.94 -9.14
N GLY A 320 4.84 -2.02 -8.38
CA GLY A 320 4.78 -1.96 -6.92
C GLY A 320 6.04 -1.33 -6.34
N PHE A 321 6.46 -1.79 -5.16
CA PHE A 321 7.66 -1.25 -4.54
C PHE A 321 8.90 -1.42 -5.43
N GLU A 322 9.77 -0.44 -5.38
CA GLU A 322 11.06 -0.45 -6.08
C GLU A 322 12.20 -0.31 -5.08
N VAL A 323 13.30 -0.99 -5.34
CA VAL A 323 14.51 -0.93 -4.51
C VAL A 323 15.68 -0.46 -5.34
N GLY A 324 16.44 0.46 -4.80
CA GLY A 324 17.61 1.00 -5.44
C GLY A 324 18.78 1.21 -4.47
N GLN A 325 19.85 1.75 -5.01
CA GLN A 325 20.98 2.27 -4.25
C GLN A 325 21.32 3.67 -4.78
N VAL A 326 21.61 4.59 -3.88
CA VAL A 326 22.10 5.92 -4.23
C VAL A 326 23.46 6.14 -3.59
N PRO A 327 24.38 6.86 -4.27
CA PRO A 327 25.61 7.30 -3.64
C PRO A 327 25.27 8.05 -2.36
N GLY A 328 26.01 7.81 -1.29
CA GLY A 328 25.86 8.59 -0.07
C GLY A 328 26.17 10.06 -0.33
N PRO A 329 25.60 11.00 0.43
CA PRO A 329 26.08 12.37 0.43
C PRO A 329 27.57 12.37 0.77
N PRO A 330 28.36 13.32 0.24
CA PRO A 330 29.78 13.39 0.56
C PRO A 330 29.96 13.42 2.07
N ALA A 331 31.02 12.75 2.54
CA ALA A 331 31.35 12.67 3.96
C ALA A 331 31.43 14.09 4.53
N GLY A 332 30.51 14.45 5.45
CA GLY A 332 30.44 15.79 6.04
C GLY A 332 29.16 16.58 5.75
N ALA A 333 28.26 16.09 4.86
CA ALA A 333 26.92 16.67 4.78
C ALA A 333 26.13 16.23 6.03
N ALA A 334 25.97 17.15 6.97
CA ALA A 334 25.16 16.97 8.16
C ALA A 334 23.73 16.60 7.76
N PHE A 335 23.08 15.69 8.51
CA PHE A 335 21.63 15.68 8.64
C PHE A 335 21.18 17.12 8.87
N PRO A 336 20.06 17.58 8.35
CA PRO A 336 19.59 18.92 8.66
C PRO A 336 19.63 19.07 10.18
N GLU A 337 20.55 19.90 10.67
CA GLU A 337 20.66 20.28 12.06
C GLU A 337 19.34 20.97 12.43
N GLY A 338 18.64 20.44 13.39
CA GLY A 338 17.46 21.09 13.92
C GLY A 338 16.42 20.13 14.45
N ILE A 339 16.82 19.18 15.29
CA ILE A 339 15.97 18.66 16.38
C ILE A 339 16.92 18.34 17.53
N ASP A 340 17.28 19.36 18.29
CA ASP A 340 17.74 19.22 19.67
C ASP A 340 16.53 19.14 20.59
N ALA A 341 16.61 18.11 21.51
CA ALA A 341 15.85 17.83 22.71
C ALA A 341 14.32 17.64 22.59
#